data_bf2093907f8209dd6462f0fa4c643a33
#
_entry.id   bf2093907f8209dd6462f0fa4c643a33
#
_cell.length_a   1.000
_cell.length_b   1.000
_cell.length_c   1.000
_cell.angle_alpha   90.00
_cell.angle_beta   90.00
_cell.angle_gamma   90.00
#
_symmetry.space_group_name_H-M   'P 1'
#
loop_
_entity.id
_entity.type
_entity.pdbx_description
1 polymer ?
#
loop_
_entity_poly.entity_id
_entity_poly.type
_entity_poly.pdbx_seq_one_letter_code
_entity_poly.pdbx_strand_id
1 'polypeptide(L)'
;MKIIIGAGNTTFDGWISTQETKLNLLNRADFERMFQTEKPTAFLAEHVWEHMTLEDGIIAAKNCYDFLNDGGYIRVAVPDKNFRNEWYQNMVKVGGNGDPNHPAFTHKIVYDYKQLCMVFERAGFEVELLEYCDEDGHFHYKYWNEADGKIGRSLRFDTRNSHDKLGMVSIIIDAKKVGTIKYNIK
;
A
#
# COMPACT_ATOMS: atom_id res chain seq x y z
N MET A 1 3.00 -14.35 11.16
CA MET A 1 1.94 -14.42 10.10
C MET A 1 2.09 -13.28 9.10
N LYS A 2 1.59 -13.45 7.87
CA LYS A 2 1.55 -12.41 6.82
C LYS A 2 0.09 -12.13 6.45
N ILE A 3 -0.29 -10.86 6.28
CA ILE A 3 -1.68 -10.42 6.12
C ILE A 3 -1.85 -9.63 4.83
N ILE A 4 -2.86 -9.97 4.02
CA ILE A 4 -3.32 -9.15 2.90
C ILE A 4 -4.48 -8.30 3.40
N ILE A 5 -4.33 -6.99 3.35
CA ILE A 5 -5.32 -6.00 3.75
C ILE A 5 -6.21 -5.66 2.55
N GLY A 6 -7.53 -5.64 2.74
CA GLY A 6 -8.46 -5.29 1.66
C GLY A 6 -8.32 -6.21 0.45
N ALA A 7 -8.13 -7.51 0.70
CA ALA A 7 -7.68 -8.48 -0.28
C ALA A 7 -8.62 -8.66 -1.50
N GLY A 8 -9.91 -8.27 -1.40
CA GLY A 8 -10.88 -8.64 -2.42
C GLY A 8 -10.89 -10.15 -2.62
N ASN A 9 -10.53 -10.59 -3.82
CA ASN A 9 -10.37 -12.02 -4.17
C ASN A 9 -8.90 -12.47 -4.20
N THR A 10 -7.96 -11.62 -3.77
CA THR A 10 -6.53 -11.94 -3.79
C THR A 10 -6.17 -12.93 -2.69
N THR A 11 -5.49 -13.98 -3.06
CA THR A 11 -4.95 -15.00 -2.13
C THR A 11 -3.54 -15.37 -2.53
N PHE A 12 -2.63 -15.52 -1.57
CA PHE A 12 -1.28 -16.02 -1.78
C PHE A 12 -0.94 -17.06 -0.71
N ASP A 13 -0.13 -18.05 -1.09
CA ASP A 13 0.34 -19.08 -0.15
C ASP A 13 1.10 -18.43 1.02
N GLY A 14 0.74 -18.83 2.24
CA GLY A 14 1.34 -18.30 3.46
C GLY A 14 0.85 -16.91 3.87
N TRP A 15 -0.14 -16.33 3.18
CA TRP A 15 -0.79 -15.07 3.52
C TRP A 15 -2.24 -15.28 3.96
N ILE A 16 -2.70 -14.50 4.93
CA ILE A 16 -4.09 -14.47 5.40
C ILE A 16 -4.78 -13.28 4.75
N SER A 17 -5.77 -13.55 3.90
CA SER A 17 -6.58 -12.51 3.27
C SER A 17 -7.60 -11.91 4.25
N THR A 18 -7.68 -10.58 4.31
CA THR A 18 -8.66 -9.86 5.13
C THR A 18 -9.46 -8.86 4.32
N GLN A 19 -10.67 -8.57 4.80
CA GLN A 19 -11.55 -7.53 4.30
C GLN A 19 -11.76 -6.49 5.41
N GLU A 20 -12.28 -5.33 5.06
CA GLU A 20 -12.58 -4.25 6.01
C GLU A 20 -13.47 -4.72 7.17
N THR A 21 -14.43 -5.59 6.90
CA THR A 21 -15.33 -6.16 7.94
C THR A 21 -14.60 -7.00 8.99
N LYS A 22 -13.40 -7.49 8.69
CA LYS A 22 -12.56 -8.29 9.58
C LYS A 22 -11.42 -7.49 10.20
N LEU A 23 -10.85 -6.57 9.42
CA LEU A 23 -9.74 -5.69 9.82
C LEU A 23 -9.97 -4.30 9.22
N ASN A 24 -10.72 -3.45 9.92
CA ASN A 24 -10.83 -2.05 9.58
C ASN A 24 -9.59 -1.31 10.08
N LEU A 25 -8.85 -0.71 9.16
CA LEU A 25 -7.56 -0.06 9.45
C LEU A 25 -7.69 1.15 10.40
N LEU A 26 -8.88 1.74 10.50
CA LEU A 26 -9.17 2.86 11.39
C LEU A 26 -9.66 2.41 12.77
N ASN A 27 -9.98 1.11 12.94
CA ASN A 27 -10.48 0.56 14.19
C ASN A 27 -9.39 -0.23 14.93
N ARG A 28 -8.75 0.39 15.90
CA ARG A 28 -7.68 -0.25 16.68
C ARG A 28 -8.12 -1.55 17.37
N ALA A 29 -9.39 -1.64 17.78
CA ALA A 29 -9.91 -2.86 18.41
C ALA A 29 -9.91 -4.08 17.48
N ASP A 30 -9.99 -3.88 16.16
CA ASP A 30 -9.88 -4.98 15.20
C ASP A 30 -8.46 -5.56 15.18
N PHE A 31 -7.45 -4.70 15.27
CA PHE A 31 -6.04 -5.12 15.39
C PHE A 31 -5.80 -5.84 16.72
N GLU A 32 -6.30 -5.30 17.83
CA GLU A 32 -6.18 -5.93 19.15
C GLU A 32 -6.82 -7.32 19.15
N ARG A 33 -8.02 -7.46 18.61
CA ARG A 33 -8.72 -8.75 18.49
C ARG A 33 -7.97 -9.72 17.57
N MET A 34 -7.45 -9.25 16.43
CA MET A 34 -6.85 -10.12 15.43
C MET A 34 -5.45 -10.57 15.80
N PHE A 35 -4.68 -9.73 16.50
CA PHE A 35 -3.26 -9.95 16.77
C PHE A 35 -2.97 -10.18 18.28
N GLN A 36 -3.95 -10.70 19.03
CA GLN A 36 -3.82 -10.98 20.48
C GLN A 36 -2.66 -11.90 20.82
N THR A 37 -2.44 -12.93 20.01
CA THR A 37 -1.48 -14.01 20.29
C THR A 37 -0.21 -13.92 19.46
N GLU A 38 -0.31 -13.37 18.25
CA GLU A 38 0.82 -13.30 17.32
C GLU A 38 0.72 -12.05 16.47
N LYS A 39 1.78 -11.23 16.49
CA LYS A 39 1.88 -10.07 15.61
C LYS A 39 2.29 -10.47 14.20
N PRO A 40 1.78 -9.78 13.16
CA PRO A 40 2.20 -10.02 11.79
C PRO A 40 3.66 -9.63 11.56
N THR A 41 4.31 -10.34 10.66
CA THR A 41 5.65 -10.01 10.14
C THR A 41 5.59 -9.21 8.86
N ALA A 42 4.46 -9.26 8.15
CA ALA A 42 4.25 -8.49 6.94
C ALA A 42 2.76 -8.16 6.73
N PHE A 43 2.53 -6.98 6.19
CA PHE A 43 1.28 -6.57 5.58
C PHE A 43 1.47 -6.35 4.07
N LEU A 44 0.41 -6.58 3.30
CA LEU A 44 0.31 -6.28 1.88
C LEU A 44 -0.99 -5.54 1.63
N ALA A 45 -0.94 -4.37 1.02
CA ALA A 45 -2.12 -3.58 0.69
C ALA A 45 -2.01 -3.08 -0.76
N GLU A 46 -2.83 -3.63 -1.64
CA GLU A 46 -2.90 -3.20 -3.02
C GLU A 46 -4.19 -2.44 -3.28
N HIS A 47 -4.09 -1.15 -3.58
CA HIS A 47 -5.21 -0.25 -3.86
C HIS A 47 -6.24 -0.19 -2.72
N VAL A 48 -5.75 0.20 -1.53
CA VAL A 48 -6.53 0.38 -0.31
C VAL A 48 -6.45 1.80 0.22
N TRP A 49 -5.24 2.41 0.24
CA TRP A 49 -5.00 3.71 0.88
C TRP A 49 -5.71 4.88 0.20
N GLU A 50 -5.94 4.80 -1.12
CA GLU A 50 -6.67 5.81 -1.88
C GLU A 50 -8.15 5.95 -1.50
N HIS A 51 -8.71 4.97 -0.78
CA HIS A 51 -10.09 5.00 -0.27
C HIS A 51 -10.23 5.73 1.08
N MET A 52 -9.12 6.17 1.66
CA MET A 52 -9.07 6.93 2.91
C MET A 52 -8.68 8.38 2.65
N THR A 53 -9.04 9.29 3.56
CA THR A 53 -8.47 10.65 3.56
C THR A 53 -6.98 10.58 3.91
N LEU A 54 -6.24 11.66 3.71
CA LEU A 54 -4.82 11.72 4.08
C LEU A 54 -4.63 11.46 5.59
N GLU A 55 -5.47 12.04 6.42
CA GLU A 55 -5.47 11.91 7.87
C GLU A 55 -5.78 10.47 8.29
N ASP A 56 -6.82 9.89 7.70
CA ASP A 56 -7.19 8.48 7.94
C ASP A 56 -6.05 7.54 7.50
N GLY A 57 -5.39 7.84 6.37
CA GLY A 57 -4.24 7.08 5.89
C GLY A 57 -3.07 7.05 6.88
N ILE A 58 -2.81 8.18 7.60
CA ILE A 58 -1.79 8.25 8.65
C ILE A 58 -2.21 7.41 9.86
N ILE A 59 -3.49 7.47 10.27
CA ILE A 59 -4.02 6.64 11.38
C ILE A 59 -3.91 5.16 11.04
N ALA A 60 -4.30 4.77 9.82
CA ALA A 60 -4.19 3.40 9.33
C ALA A 60 -2.73 2.90 9.34
N ALA A 61 -1.80 3.71 8.83
CA ALA A 61 -0.38 3.39 8.83
C ALA A 61 0.16 3.24 10.26
N LYS A 62 -0.28 4.11 11.19
CA LYS A 62 0.11 4.02 12.61
C LYS A 62 -0.41 2.75 13.27
N ASN A 63 -1.65 2.36 13.01
CA ASN A 63 -2.19 1.09 13.51
C ASN A 63 -1.38 -0.09 12.96
N CYS A 64 -1.05 -0.11 11.66
CA CYS A 64 -0.19 -1.14 11.09
C CYS A 64 1.20 -1.18 11.78
N TYR A 65 1.81 -0.01 12.02
CA TYR A 65 3.11 0.09 12.69
C TYR A 65 3.08 -0.51 14.10
N ASP A 66 2.08 -0.16 14.91
CA ASP A 66 1.99 -0.56 16.32
C ASP A 66 1.83 -2.08 16.48
N PHE A 67 1.10 -2.70 15.55
CA PHE A 67 0.82 -4.13 15.61
C PHE A 67 1.80 -4.99 14.81
N LEU A 68 2.63 -4.41 13.95
CA LEU A 68 3.66 -5.14 13.22
C LEU A 68 4.80 -5.54 14.15
N ASN A 69 5.40 -6.72 13.93
CA ASN A 69 6.63 -7.12 14.60
C ASN A 69 7.78 -6.16 14.25
N ASP A 70 8.73 -6.01 15.16
CA ASP A 70 9.99 -5.32 14.89
C ASP A 70 10.74 -6.07 13.76
N GLY A 71 11.27 -5.33 12.81
CA GLY A 71 11.86 -5.88 11.58
C GLY A 71 10.85 -6.31 10.52
N GLY A 72 9.52 -6.19 10.80
CA GLY A 72 8.47 -6.43 9.81
C GLY A 72 8.29 -5.26 8.84
N TYR A 73 7.45 -5.45 7.83
CA TYR A 73 7.19 -4.43 6.80
C TYR A 73 5.74 -4.43 6.35
N ILE A 74 5.37 -3.34 5.71
CA ILE A 74 4.15 -3.27 4.90
C ILE A 74 4.52 -2.89 3.47
N ARG A 75 4.09 -3.70 2.48
CA ARG A 75 4.12 -3.33 1.07
C ARG A 75 2.80 -2.71 0.67
N VAL A 76 2.86 -1.53 0.07
CA VAL A 76 1.68 -0.77 -0.33
C VAL A 76 1.78 -0.38 -1.80
N ALA A 77 0.67 -0.53 -2.51
CA ALA A 77 0.50 -0.01 -3.86
C ALA A 77 -0.74 0.87 -3.92
N VAL A 78 -0.64 2.05 -4.55
CA VAL A 78 -1.74 2.98 -4.80
C VAL A 78 -1.64 3.55 -6.22
N PRO A 79 -2.74 4.09 -6.79
CA PRO A 79 -2.67 4.82 -8.04
C PRO A 79 -1.69 5.99 -7.99
N ASP A 80 -0.99 6.23 -9.12
CA ASP A 80 0.05 7.25 -9.25
C ASP A 80 -0.49 8.52 -9.92
N LYS A 81 -0.51 9.63 -9.15
CA LYS A 81 -0.94 10.95 -9.61
C LYS A 81 -0.06 11.51 -10.74
N ASN A 82 1.21 11.13 -10.76
CA ASN A 82 2.19 11.67 -11.71
C ASN A 82 2.25 10.89 -13.03
N PHE A 83 1.58 9.75 -13.13
CA PHE A 83 1.54 8.99 -14.38
C PHE A 83 0.80 9.75 -15.46
N ARG A 84 1.51 10.15 -16.53
CA ARG A 84 1.00 10.99 -17.62
C ARG A 84 0.21 10.18 -18.65
N ASN A 85 -0.99 9.72 -18.26
CA ASN A 85 -1.93 9.03 -19.12
C ASN A 85 -3.35 9.52 -18.79
N GLU A 86 -3.99 10.22 -19.73
CA GLU A 86 -5.31 10.86 -19.52
C GLU A 86 -6.39 9.84 -19.16
N TRP A 87 -6.42 8.70 -19.85
CA TRP A 87 -7.38 7.63 -19.55
C TRP A 87 -7.21 7.13 -18.12
N TYR A 88 -5.95 6.85 -17.73
CA TYR A 88 -5.62 6.39 -16.39
C TYR A 88 -6.04 7.42 -15.33
N GLN A 89 -5.66 8.68 -15.49
CA GLN A 89 -6.00 9.74 -14.54
C GLN A 89 -7.52 9.93 -14.41
N ASN A 90 -8.27 9.81 -15.52
CA ASN A 90 -9.73 9.86 -15.47
C ASN A 90 -10.33 8.68 -14.69
N MET A 91 -9.70 7.49 -14.73
CA MET A 91 -10.17 6.31 -13.99
C MET A 91 -9.84 6.37 -12.50
N VAL A 92 -8.67 6.90 -12.12
CA VAL A 92 -8.17 6.85 -10.74
C VAL A 92 -8.44 8.10 -9.91
N LYS A 93 -8.93 9.18 -10.51
CA LYS A 93 -9.24 10.44 -9.81
C LYS A 93 -10.23 10.24 -8.66
N VAL A 94 -10.33 11.20 -7.76
CA VAL A 94 -11.33 11.22 -6.69
C VAL A 94 -12.73 11.08 -7.29
N GLY A 95 -13.52 10.11 -6.78
CA GLY A 95 -14.83 9.75 -7.34
C GLY A 95 -14.76 8.93 -8.63
N GLY A 96 -13.57 8.52 -9.08
CA GLY A 96 -13.39 7.72 -10.28
C GLY A 96 -13.90 8.42 -11.55
N ASN A 97 -14.33 7.64 -12.52
CA ASN A 97 -14.95 8.12 -13.76
C ASN A 97 -16.43 8.49 -13.61
N GLY A 98 -16.97 8.47 -12.37
CA GLY A 98 -18.37 8.76 -12.07
C GLY A 98 -19.29 7.52 -12.09
N ASP A 99 -18.81 6.34 -12.42
CA ASP A 99 -19.56 5.10 -12.34
C ASP A 99 -19.60 4.59 -10.89
N PRO A 100 -20.75 4.55 -10.21
CA PRO A 100 -20.87 4.09 -8.82
C PRO A 100 -20.54 2.60 -8.64
N ASN A 101 -20.55 1.81 -9.72
CA ASN A 101 -20.18 0.39 -9.70
C ASN A 101 -18.68 0.17 -9.88
N HIS A 102 -17.92 1.22 -10.26
CA HIS A 102 -16.48 1.11 -10.42
C HIS A 102 -15.77 1.28 -9.07
N PRO A 103 -14.79 0.42 -8.70
CA PRO A 103 -14.07 0.52 -7.41
C PRO A 103 -13.50 1.91 -7.12
N ALA A 104 -13.00 2.62 -8.13
CA ALA A 104 -12.45 3.96 -7.98
C ALA A 104 -13.50 5.06 -7.63
N PHE A 105 -14.79 4.75 -7.66
CA PHE A 105 -15.83 5.69 -7.23
C PHE A 105 -15.66 6.15 -5.78
N THR A 106 -15.07 5.29 -4.94
CA THR A 106 -14.83 5.58 -3.53
C THR A 106 -13.44 6.15 -3.24
N HIS A 107 -12.64 6.48 -4.27
CA HIS A 107 -11.36 7.16 -4.08
C HIS A 107 -11.55 8.53 -3.44
N LYS A 108 -10.81 8.80 -2.37
CA LYS A 108 -10.81 10.07 -1.64
C LYS A 108 -9.56 10.90 -1.92
N ILE A 109 -8.48 10.26 -2.39
CA ILE A 109 -7.20 10.89 -2.71
C ILE A 109 -6.54 10.15 -3.86
N VAL A 110 -5.73 10.86 -4.66
CA VAL A 110 -4.75 10.27 -5.57
C VAL A 110 -3.37 10.72 -5.10
N TYR A 111 -2.56 9.79 -4.68
CA TYR A 111 -1.24 10.06 -4.13
C TYR A 111 -0.21 10.38 -5.23
N ASP A 112 0.71 11.30 -4.94
CA ASP A 112 2.05 11.25 -5.48
C ASP A 112 2.97 10.47 -4.51
N TYR A 113 4.16 10.11 -4.99
CA TYR A 113 5.08 9.30 -4.21
C TYR A 113 5.55 9.97 -2.91
N LYS A 114 5.70 11.32 -2.90
CA LYS A 114 6.10 12.07 -1.70
C LYS A 114 5.01 12.03 -0.63
N GLN A 115 3.76 12.20 -1.05
CA GLN A 115 2.62 12.12 -0.13
C GLN A 115 2.49 10.72 0.47
N LEU A 116 2.64 9.66 -0.34
CA LEU A 116 2.58 8.29 0.17
C LEU A 116 3.72 8.00 1.15
N CYS A 117 4.97 8.35 0.81
CA CYS A 117 6.10 8.20 1.72
C CYS A 117 5.86 8.92 3.05
N MET A 118 5.43 10.18 3.00
CA MET A 118 5.14 10.99 4.19
C MET A 118 4.10 10.34 5.12
N VAL A 119 3.07 9.69 4.58
CA VAL A 119 2.05 8.99 5.38
C VAL A 119 2.69 7.90 6.25
N PHE A 120 3.56 7.08 5.66
CA PHE A 120 4.20 5.98 6.36
C PHE A 120 5.37 6.43 7.25
N GLU A 121 6.14 7.43 6.84
CA GLU A 121 7.20 8.04 7.65
C GLU A 121 6.63 8.68 8.93
N ARG A 122 5.48 9.36 8.85
CA ARG A 122 4.78 9.92 10.03
C ARG A 122 4.28 8.83 10.99
N ALA A 123 4.00 7.64 10.50
CA ALA A 123 3.66 6.50 11.34
C ALA A 123 4.88 5.86 12.02
N GLY A 124 6.11 6.19 11.59
CA GLY A 124 7.37 5.72 12.15
C GLY A 124 8.12 4.70 11.29
N PHE A 125 7.68 4.43 10.08
CA PHE A 125 8.35 3.52 9.15
C PHE A 125 9.55 4.18 8.46
N GLU A 126 10.54 3.38 8.09
CA GLU A 126 11.51 3.70 7.04
C GLU A 126 10.92 3.25 5.70
N VAL A 127 10.84 4.18 4.74
CA VAL A 127 10.16 3.93 3.46
C VAL A 127 11.15 3.78 2.32
N GLU A 128 10.97 2.73 1.52
CA GLU A 128 11.70 2.45 0.29
C GLU A 128 10.75 2.51 -0.90
N LEU A 129 11.04 3.38 -1.88
CA LEU A 129 10.32 3.45 -3.15
C LEU A 129 10.76 2.31 -4.08
N LEU A 130 9.79 1.58 -4.64
CA LEU A 130 10.02 0.47 -5.56
C LEU A 130 9.58 0.79 -6.99
N GLU A 131 8.37 1.33 -7.16
CA GLU A 131 7.84 1.81 -8.45
C GLU A 131 7.13 3.15 -8.23
N TYR A 132 7.35 4.14 -9.11
CA TYR A 132 6.66 5.43 -9.07
C TYR A 132 6.97 6.28 -10.31
N CYS A 133 6.12 7.26 -10.60
CA CYS A 133 6.45 8.35 -11.52
C CYS A 133 6.94 9.58 -10.73
N ASP A 134 8.01 10.23 -11.22
CA ASP A 134 8.45 11.51 -10.70
C ASP A 134 7.54 12.66 -11.15
N GLU A 135 7.86 13.89 -10.76
CA GLU A 135 7.07 15.09 -11.10
C GLU A 135 7.05 15.39 -12.60
N ASP A 136 8.06 14.93 -13.32
CA ASP A 136 8.14 15.03 -14.77
C ASP A 136 7.39 13.90 -15.50
N GLY A 137 6.87 12.94 -14.74
CA GLY A 137 6.13 11.78 -15.24
C GLY A 137 7.03 10.65 -15.73
N HIS A 138 8.34 10.70 -15.43
CA HIS A 138 9.23 9.60 -15.72
C HIS A 138 9.02 8.47 -14.72
N PHE A 139 8.85 7.25 -15.25
CA PHE A 139 8.64 6.07 -14.43
C PHE A 139 9.97 5.53 -13.92
N HIS A 140 10.04 5.29 -12.62
CA HIS A 140 11.16 4.70 -11.90
C HIS A 140 10.80 3.32 -11.39
N TYR A 141 11.73 2.40 -11.53
CA TYR A 141 11.56 1.00 -11.13
C TYR A 141 12.82 0.49 -10.42
N LYS A 142 12.61 -0.17 -9.28
CA LYS A 142 13.61 -0.96 -8.58
C LYS A 142 13.12 -2.38 -8.49
N TYR A 143 14.00 -3.36 -8.73
CA TYR A 143 13.62 -4.77 -8.56
C TYR A 143 13.16 -5.04 -7.13
N TRP A 144 12.07 -5.77 -7.00
CA TRP A 144 11.52 -6.25 -5.75
C TRP A 144 11.09 -7.72 -5.88
N ASN A 145 11.18 -8.48 -4.78
CA ASN A 145 10.82 -9.88 -4.76
C ASN A 145 9.30 -10.04 -4.55
N GLU A 146 8.63 -10.76 -5.43
CA GLU A 146 7.19 -11.06 -5.34
C GLU A 146 6.84 -11.99 -4.18
N ALA A 147 7.79 -12.81 -3.69
CA ALA A 147 7.58 -13.65 -2.51
C ALA A 147 7.37 -12.83 -1.23
N ASP A 148 7.81 -11.55 -1.23
CA ASP A 148 7.59 -10.60 -0.15
C ASP A 148 6.26 -9.84 -0.27
N GLY A 149 5.38 -10.26 -1.16
CA GLY A 149 4.07 -9.68 -1.46
C GLY A 149 3.97 -9.25 -2.92
N LYS A 150 3.22 -9.99 -3.71
CA LYS A 150 2.99 -9.70 -5.13
C LYS A 150 1.98 -8.57 -5.27
N ILE A 151 2.30 -7.57 -6.08
CA ILE A 151 1.40 -6.50 -6.51
C ILE A 151 0.98 -6.79 -7.96
N GLY A 152 -0.29 -7.03 -8.17
CA GLY A 152 -0.84 -7.30 -9.49
C GLY A 152 -0.78 -6.09 -10.43
N ARG A 153 -1.06 -4.90 -9.89
CA ARG A 153 -1.00 -3.62 -10.65
C ARG A 153 0.40 -3.00 -10.61
N SER A 154 1.39 -3.76 -11.08
CA SER A 154 2.80 -3.35 -11.14
C SER A 154 3.35 -3.44 -12.56
N LEU A 155 4.53 -2.91 -12.79
CA LEU A 155 5.22 -3.00 -14.08
C LEU A 155 5.25 -4.42 -14.62
N ARG A 156 5.62 -5.40 -13.76
CA ARG A 156 5.86 -6.78 -14.19
C ARG A 156 4.60 -7.64 -14.33
N PHE A 157 3.57 -7.37 -13.55
CA PHE A 157 2.43 -8.28 -13.42
C PHE A 157 1.14 -7.75 -14.02
N ASP A 158 1.05 -6.46 -14.32
CA ASP A 158 -0.12 -5.92 -15.01
C ASP A 158 -0.03 -6.15 -16.52
N THR A 159 -0.97 -6.92 -17.05
CA THR A 159 -1.01 -7.30 -18.48
C THR A 159 -1.31 -6.13 -19.43
N ARG A 160 -1.69 -4.96 -18.90
CA ARG A 160 -1.86 -3.73 -19.67
C ARG A 160 -0.52 -3.04 -19.99
N ASN A 161 0.55 -3.46 -19.31
CA ASN A 161 1.91 -3.03 -19.61
C ASN A 161 2.53 -3.92 -20.68
N SER A 162 3.31 -3.32 -21.58
CA SER A 162 4.10 -4.02 -22.59
C SER A 162 5.51 -3.43 -22.64
N HIS A 163 6.41 -4.05 -23.40
CA HIS A 163 7.80 -3.59 -23.54
C HIS A 163 7.89 -2.10 -23.94
N ASP A 164 6.96 -1.63 -24.77
CA ASP A 164 7.01 -0.28 -25.37
C ASP A 164 5.97 0.69 -24.78
N LYS A 165 5.11 0.23 -23.85
CA LYS A 165 4.00 1.05 -23.35
C LYS A 165 3.62 0.68 -21.92
N LEU A 166 3.61 1.67 -21.05
CA LEU A 166 2.98 1.57 -19.74
C LEU A 166 1.48 1.89 -19.88
N GLY A 167 0.63 0.92 -19.52
CA GLY A 167 -0.82 1.08 -19.51
C GLY A 167 -1.40 1.23 -18.10
N MET A 168 -0.73 0.62 -17.11
CA MET A 168 -1.10 0.70 -15.70
C MET A 168 0.15 0.70 -14.84
N VAL A 169 0.25 1.69 -13.96
CA VAL A 169 1.31 1.79 -12.96
C VAL A 169 0.71 2.06 -11.59
N SER A 170 1.47 1.75 -10.56
CA SER A 170 1.17 2.14 -9.18
C SER A 170 2.41 2.74 -8.55
N ILE A 171 2.23 3.61 -7.57
CA ILE A 171 3.29 3.86 -6.60
C ILE A 171 3.36 2.62 -5.73
N ILE A 172 4.54 2.00 -5.65
CA ILE A 172 4.78 0.84 -4.79
C ILE A 172 5.90 1.18 -3.82
N ILE A 173 5.63 0.97 -2.53
CA ILE A 173 6.60 1.16 -1.45
C ILE A 173 6.71 -0.08 -0.59
N ASP A 174 7.89 -0.27 0.01
CA ASP A 174 8.10 -1.08 1.21
C ASP A 174 8.35 -0.14 2.39
N ALA A 175 7.47 -0.17 3.38
CA ALA A 175 7.62 0.58 4.62
C ALA A 175 8.03 -0.38 5.73
N LYS A 176 9.25 -0.22 6.26
CA LYS A 176 9.90 -1.15 7.20
C LYS A 176 9.83 -0.60 8.62
N LYS A 177 9.42 -1.44 9.57
CA LYS A 177 9.53 -1.14 10.99
C LYS A 177 10.91 -1.53 11.49
N VAL A 178 11.79 -0.55 11.61
CA VAL A 178 13.13 -0.77 12.17
C VAL A 178 13.00 -0.93 13.69
N GLY A 179 13.55 -2.02 14.20
CA GLY A 179 13.52 -2.29 15.63
C GLY A 179 14.28 -1.23 16.42
N THR A 180 13.77 -0.87 17.60
CA THR A 180 14.46 0.04 18.52
C THR A 180 15.80 -0.58 18.92
N ILE A 181 16.92 0.03 18.54
CA ILE A 181 18.24 -0.38 19.02
C ILE A 181 18.26 -0.12 20.53
N LYS A 182 18.14 -1.18 21.35
CA LYS A 182 18.34 -1.07 22.79
C LYS A 182 19.83 -0.96 23.03
N TYR A 183 20.33 0.26 23.22
CA TYR A 183 21.68 0.46 23.76
C TYR A 183 21.68 -0.06 25.21
N ASN A 184 22.29 -1.21 25.45
CA ASN A 184 22.68 -1.62 26.79
C ASN A 184 23.84 -0.73 27.24
N ILE A 185 23.53 0.41 27.84
CA ILE A 185 24.54 1.21 28.57
C ILE A 185 24.82 0.41 29.85
N LYS A 186 25.99 -0.23 29.89
CA LYS A 186 26.54 -0.84 31.12
C LYS A 186 27.18 0.23 31.98
#